data_f1d823817d0b651c97c1313d6f66edb6
#
_entry.id   f1d823817d0b651c97c1313d6f66edb6
#
_cell.length_a   1.000
_cell.length_b   1.000
_cell.length_c   1.000
_cell.angle_alpha   90.00
_cell.angle_beta   90.00
_cell.angle_gamma   90.00
#
_symmetry.space_group_name_H-M   'P 1'
#
loop_
_entity.id
_entity.type
_entity.pdbx_description
1 polymer ?
#
loop_
_entity_poly.entity_id
_entity_poly.type
_entity_poly.pdbx_seq_one_letter_code
_entity_poly.pdbx_strand_id
1 'polypeptide(L)'
;KGCSDRANTAISQATPEDFDFDYIFKNKSDGGLGVRWLHTGGIYAALSEQACETVIAACKAAKKYGTIVSYDLNYRPSMWEAIGGLEKAQEVNKEVAKYVDVMIGNEEDFTACLGFEIEGNDENLKTLNLDGYKKMINEAAATYPNFKAVATTLRQVKTATVNDWSAICWADGEIYKAAQYDGLEIMDRVGGGDSFASGLVYGLMT
;
A
#
# COMPACT_ATOMS: atom_id res chain seq x y z
N LYS A 1 -8.31 23.36 11.86
CA LYS A 1 -7.43 22.40 11.19
C LYS A 1 -6.95 21.44 12.27
N GLY A 2 -7.41 20.17 12.22
CA GLY A 2 -6.97 19.16 13.18
C GLY A 2 -5.49 18.83 12.94
N CYS A 3 -4.74 18.64 14.03
CA CYS A 3 -3.39 18.10 14.00
C CYS A 3 -3.44 16.76 14.73
N SER A 4 -3.16 15.67 14.04
CA SER A 4 -3.10 14.36 14.68
C SER A 4 -1.70 14.15 15.24
N ASP A 5 -1.57 14.06 16.56
CA ASP A 5 -0.35 13.62 17.21
C ASP A 5 -0.33 12.07 17.21
N ARG A 6 0.61 11.49 16.48
CA ARG A 6 0.81 10.03 16.39
C ARG A 6 2.15 9.59 16.98
N ALA A 7 3.02 10.54 17.34
CA ALA A 7 4.39 10.25 17.69
C ALA A 7 4.59 9.50 19.01
N ASN A 8 3.69 9.65 19.98
CA ASN A 8 3.82 9.08 21.32
C ASN A 8 2.78 7.99 21.62
N THR A 9 2.27 7.33 20.60
CA THR A 9 1.34 6.21 20.77
C THR A 9 2.10 4.94 21.15
N ALA A 10 1.45 4.00 21.82
CA ALA A 10 2.05 2.71 22.16
C ALA A 10 2.56 1.99 20.88
N ILE A 11 1.78 2.03 19.79
CA ILE A 11 2.15 1.37 18.54
C ILE A 11 3.34 2.03 17.83
N SER A 12 3.58 3.33 18.01
CA SER A 12 4.75 4.00 17.45
C SER A 12 6.04 3.69 18.21
N GLN A 13 5.93 3.18 19.42
CA GLN A 13 7.06 2.80 20.29
C GLN A 13 7.31 1.28 20.28
N ALA A 14 6.38 0.51 19.73
CA ALA A 14 6.50 -0.94 19.65
C ALA A 14 7.68 -1.34 18.74
N THR A 15 8.43 -2.31 19.19
CA THR A 15 9.58 -2.89 18.49
C THR A 15 9.26 -4.31 18.01
N PRO A 16 10.06 -4.91 17.13
CA PRO A 16 9.85 -6.30 16.70
C PRO A 16 9.77 -7.30 17.86
N GLU A 17 10.47 -7.05 18.96
CA GLU A 17 10.54 -7.90 20.14
C GLU A 17 9.24 -7.91 20.97
N ASP A 18 8.37 -6.93 20.77
CA ASP A 18 7.05 -6.88 21.42
C ASP A 18 6.05 -7.85 20.78
N PHE A 19 6.40 -8.48 19.65
CA PHE A 19 5.53 -9.37 18.90
C PHE A 19 6.12 -10.77 18.76
N ASP A 20 5.37 -11.79 19.15
CA ASP A 20 5.70 -13.17 18.82
C ASP A 20 5.22 -13.50 17.39
N PHE A 21 6.01 -13.06 16.38
CA PHE A 21 5.69 -13.29 14.98
C PHE A 21 5.65 -14.79 14.62
N ASP A 22 6.45 -15.62 15.27
CA ASP A 22 6.41 -17.06 15.04
C ASP A 22 5.06 -17.62 15.49
N TYR A 23 4.55 -17.25 16.66
CA TYR A 23 3.23 -17.65 17.12
C TYR A 23 2.11 -17.11 16.21
N ILE A 24 2.22 -15.87 15.74
CA ILE A 24 1.21 -15.24 14.88
C ILE A 24 1.08 -15.97 13.53
N PHE A 25 2.19 -16.26 12.86
CA PHE A 25 2.16 -16.74 11.48
C PHE A 25 2.31 -18.23 11.31
N LYS A 26 2.91 -18.92 12.28
CA LYS A 26 3.08 -20.38 12.26
C LYS A 26 1.73 -21.10 12.19
N ASN A 27 1.69 -22.23 11.49
CA ASN A 27 0.46 -23.01 11.33
C ASN A 27 -0.13 -23.47 12.66
N LYS A 28 -1.45 -23.64 12.71
CA LYS A 28 -2.15 -24.14 13.91
C LYS A 28 -1.69 -25.53 14.34
N SER A 29 -1.38 -26.39 13.36
CA SER A 29 -0.82 -27.73 13.62
C SER A 29 0.51 -27.69 14.38
N ASP A 30 1.25 -26.61 14.23
CA ASP A 30 2.58 -26.40 14.79
C ASP A 30 2.55 -25.48 16.02
N GLY A 31 1.35 -25.19 16.53
CA GLY A 31 1.14 -24.41 17.75
C GLY A 31 1.04 -22.89 17.55
N GLY A 32 0.92 -22.40 16.31
CA GLY A 32 0.70 -20.98 15.99
C GLY A 32 -0.77 -20.62 15.78
N LEU A 33 -1.05 -19.36 15.47
CA LEU A 33 -2.40 -18.87 15.11
C LEU A 33 -2.78 -19.20 13.66
N GLY A 34 -1.80 -19.40 12.76
CA GLY A 34 -2.03 -19.72 11.37
C GLY A 34 -2.68 -18.57 10.59
N VAL A 35 -2.16 -17.36 10.75
CA VAL A 35 -2.64 -16.18 10.03
C VAL A 35 -2.41 -16.36 8.54
N ARG A 36 -3.45 -16.23 7.74
CA ARG A 36 -3.42 -16.45 6.29
C ARG A 36 -3.06 -15.19 5.51
N TRP A 37 -3.33 -14.02 6.06
CA TRP A 37 -3.17 -12.72 5.39
C TRP A 37 -2.71 -11.66 6.39
N LEU A 38 -1.62 -10.98 6.08
CA LEU A 38 -1.16 -9.77 6.75
C LEU A 38 -1.46 -8.57 5.85
N HIS A 39 -2.21 -7.59 6.36
CA HIS A 39 -2.36 -6.29 5.71
C HIS A 39 -1.73 -5.20 6.57
N THR A 40 -0.88 -4.38 5.96
CA THR A 40 -0.24 -3.23 6.60
C THR A 40 0.03 -2.14 5.57
N GLY A 41 0.69 -1.05 5.95
CA GLY A 41 0.93 0.04 4.99
C GLY A 41 1.87 1.13 5.49
N GLY A 42 2.14 2.08 4.60
CA GLY A 42 3.07 3.17 4.79
C GLY A 42 2.70 4.13 5.92
N ILE A 43 1.43 4.22 6.29
CA ILE A 43 1.01 5.01 7.47
C ILE A 43 1.62 4.43 8.75
N TYR A 44 1.59 3.10 8.91
CA TYR A 44 2.22 2.46 10.06
C TYR A 44 3.75 2.61 9.99
N ALA A 45 4.34 2.30 8.86
CA ALA A 45 5.79 2.40 8.66
C ALA A 45 6.33 3.81 8.98
N ALA A 46 5.57 4.86 8.64
CA ALA A 46 5.97 6.26 8.84
C ALA A 46 5.74 6.79 10.27
N LEU A 47 5.32 5.97 11.23
CA LEU A 47 5.09 6.42 12.62
C LEU A 47 6.39 6.70 13.38
N SER A 48 7.43 5.89 13.14
CA SER A 48 8.71 5.97 13.83
C SER A 48 9.75 5.05 13.17
N GLU A 49 11.01 5.15 13.58
CA GLU A 49 12.05 4.18 13.16
C GLU A 49 11.74 2.77 13.65
N GLN A 50 11.22 2.62 14.88
CA GLN A 50 10.78 1.33 15.41
C GLN A 50 9.64 0.71 14.58
N ALA A 51 8.71 1.53 14.10
CA ALA A 51 7.64 1.07 13.22
C ALA A 51 8.18 0.60 11.85
N CYS A 52 9.21 1.27 11.31
CA CYS A 52 9.92 0.80 10.10
C CYS A 52 10.51 -0.60 10.31
N GLU A 53 11.23 -0.80 11.40
CA GLU A 53 11.84 -2.10 11.74
C GLU A 53 10.76 -3.18 11.94
N THR A 54 9.71 -2.84 12.66
CA THR A 54 8.62 -3.75 12.99
C THR A 54 7.84 -4.20 11.75
N VAL A 55 7.52 -3.29 10.83
CA VAL A 55 6.82 -3.67 9.59
C VAL A 55 7.66 -4.59 8.71
N ILE A 56 8.97 -4.32 8.61
CA ILE A 56 9.90 -5.18 7.86
C ILE A 56 9.97 -6.57 8.51
N ALA A 57 10.12 -6.64 9.84
CA ALA A 57 10.17 -7.90 10.58
C ALA A 57 8.87 -8.70 10.44
N ALA A 58 7.71 -8.04 10.54
CA ALA A 58 6.40 -8.68 10.35
C ALA A 58 6.25 -9.27 8.94
N CYS A 59 6.62 -8.52 7.89
CA CYS A 59 6.55 -8.98 6.52
C CYS A 59 7.51 -10.16 6.26
N LYS A 60 8.73 -10.11 6.79
CA LYS A 60 9.69 -11.23 6.72
C LYS A 60 9.15 -12.49 7.40
N ALA A 61 8.59 -12.34 8.61
CA ALA A 61 8.01 -13.45 9.35
C ALA A 61 6.79 -14.04 8.63
N ALA A 62 5.90 -13.19 8.11
CA ALA A 62 4.75 -13.61 7.32
C ALA A 62 5.19 -14.48 6.12
N LYS A 63 6.19 -14.05 5.36
CA LYS A 63 6.72 -14.80 4.21
C LYS A 63 7.37 -16.13 4.63
N LYS A 64 8.08 -16.18 5.76
CA LYS A 64 8.67 -17.42 6.31
C LYS A 64 7.62 -18.53 6.48
N TYR A 65 6.39 -18.18 6.82
CA TYR A 65 5.29 -19.10 7.06
C TYR A 65 4.26 -19.20 5.93
N GLY A 66 4.52 -18.57 4.78
CA GLY A 66 3.63 -18.61 3.62
C GLY A 66 2.37 -17.77 3.76
N THR A 67 2.33 -16.85 4.71
CA THR A 67 1.26 -15.86 4.84
C THR A 67 1.30 -14.87 3.69
N ILE A 68 0.16 -14.56 3.08
CA ILE A 68 0.04 -13.54 2.05
C ILE A 68 0.20 -12.17 2.68
N VAL A 69 0.99 -11.30 2.05
CA VAL A 69 1.24 -9.94 2.52
C VAL A 69 0.66 -8.94 1.53
N SER A 70 -0.25 -8.10 1.98
CA SER A 70 -0.66 -6.90 1.23
C SER A 70 -0.17 -5.63 1.91
N TYR A 71 0.24 -4.66 1.10
CA TYR A 71 0.81 -3.41 1.57
C TYR A 71 0.21 -2.24 0.79
N ASP A 72 -0.37 -1.26 1.52
CA ASP A 72 -0.80 0.02 0.96
C ASP A 72 0.30 1.06 1.18
N LEU A 73 0.89 1.55 0.09
CA LEU A 73 1.99 2.52 0.13
C LEU A 73 1.60 3.80 0.87
N ASN A 74 0.43 4.31 0.61
CA ASN A 74 -0.24 5.40 1.35
C ASN A 74 0.73 6.49 1.85
N TYR A 75 1.51 7.07 0.92
CA TYR A 75 2.56 8.03 1.23
C TYR A 75 2.00 9.31 1.88
N ARG A 76 2.64 9.73 2.95
CA ARG A 76 2.32 10.98 3.65
C ARG A 76 3.61 11.74 3.95
N PRO A 77 3.98 12.76 3.14
CA PRO A 77 5.23 13.52 3.31
C PRO A 77 5.46 13.98 4.74
N SER A 78 4.42 14.57 5.35
CA SER A 78 4.51 15.12 6.71
C SER A 78 4.82 14.10 7.81
N MET A 79 4.55 12.81 7.57
CA MET A 79 4.91 11.75 8.52
C MET A 79 6.36 11.31 8.32
N TRP A 80 6.77 11.14 7.07
CA TRP A 80 8.13 10.73 6.73
C TRP A 80 9.17 11.80 7.03
N GLU A 81 8.83 13.10 6.90
CA GLU A 81 9.72 14.21 7.25
C GLU A 81 10.28 14.09 8.68
N ALA A 82 9.47 13.57 9.62
CA ALA A 82 9.87 13.41 11.00
C ALA A 82 10.95 12.33 11.24
N ILE A 83 11.12 11.40 10.29
CA ILE A 83 12.00 10.22 10.44
C ILE A 83 13.01 10.04 9.29
N GLY A 84 13.24 11.08 8.48
CA GLY A 84 14.26 11.06 7.43
C GLY A 84 13.76 11.36 6.01
N GLY A 85 12.50 11.76 5.87
CA GLY A 85 11.94 12.29 4.62
C GLY A 85 11.77 11.26 3.51
N LEU A 86 11.86 11.74 2.27
CA LEU A 86 11.63 10.92 1.08
C LEU A 86 12.66 9.78 0.93
N GLU A 87 13.92 10.04 1.24
CA GLU A 87 14.97 9.03 1.16
C GLU A 87 14.68 7.85 2.09
N LYS A 88 14.26 8.14 3.32
CA LYS A 88 13.88 7.10 4.29
C LYS A 88 12.62 6.36 3.86
N ALA A 89 11.63 7.07 3.32
CA ALA A 89 10.44 6.45 2.76
C ALA A 89 10.79 5.45 1.65
N GLN A 90 11.66 5.83 0.73
CA GLN A 90 12.12 4.94 -0.35
C GLN A 90 12.91 3.75 0.17
N GLU A 91 13.84 3.97 1.10
CA GLU A 91 14.63 2.90 1.71
C GLU A 91 13.71 1.82 2.31
N VAL A 92 12.80 2.24 3.17
CA VAL A 92 11.91 1.34 3.92
C VAL A 92 10.92 0.65 2.98
N ASN A 93 10.24 1.39 2.09
CA ASN A 93 9.24 0.79 1.22
C ASN A 93 9.85 -0.14 0.17
N LYS A 94 11.04 0.15 -0.34
CA LYS A 94 11.79 -0.77 -1.23
C LYS A 94 12.21 -2.05 -0.51
N GLU A 95 12.56 -1.97 0.78
CA GLU A 95 12.84 -3.19 1.56
C GLU A 95 11.56 -4.00 1.81
N VAL A 96 10.47 -3.35 2.24
CA VAL A 96 9.16 -4.01 2.47
C VAL A 96 8.66 -4.66 1.19
N ALA A 97 8.78 -3.99 0.04
CA ALA A 97 8.30 -4.49 -1.26
C ALA A 97 8.83 -5.88 -1.62
N LYS A 98 10.01 -6.26 -1.14
CA LYS A 98 10.60 -7.60 -1.35
C LYS A 98 9.79 -8.74 -0.72
N TYR A 99 8.90 -8.42 0.22
CA TYR A 99 8.11 -9.41 0.98
C TYR A 99 6.61 -9.31 0.70
N VAL A 100 6.19 -8.38 -0.16
CA VAL A 100 4.78 -8.11 -0.47
C VAL A 100 4.30 -9.00 -1.61
N ASP A 101 3.10 -9.55 -1.50
CA ASP A 101 2.41 -10.26 -2.59
C ASP A 101 1.42 -9.34 -3.33
N VAL A 102 0.74 -8.45 -2.60
CA VAL A 102 -0.27 -7.53 -3.14
C VAL A 102 0.11 -6.11 -2.79
N MET A 103 0.60 -5.36 -3.78
CA MET A 103 0.97 -3.95 -3.61
C MET A 103 -0.19 -3.05 -4.00
N ILE A 104 -0.50 -2.08 -3.14
CA ILE A 104 -1.59 -1.11 -3.33
C ILE A 104 -1.01 0.29 -3.20
N GLY A 105 -1.49 1.21 -4.04
CA GLY A 105 -1.12 2.62 -3.98
C GLY A 105 -1.72 3.39 -5.14
N ASN A 106 -1.68 4.70 -5.07
CA ASN A 106 -1.93 5.56 -6.22
C ASN A 106 -0.61 5.86 -6.96
N GLU A 107 -0.66 6.59 -8.04
CA GLU A 107 0.52 6.95 -8.85
C GLU A 107 1.57 7.71 -8.05
N GLU A 108 1.15 8.64 -7.21
CA GLU A 108 2.03 9.44 -6.37
C GLU A 108 2.75 8.56 -5.33
N ASP A 109 2.03 7.57 -4.78
CA ASP A 109 2.59 6.62 -3.84
C ASP A 109 3.70 5.77 -4.48
N PHE A 110 3.47 5.23 -5.69
CA PHE A 110 4.47 4.44 -6.42
C PHE A 110 5.71 5.26 -6.75
N THR A 111 5.52 6.51 -7.18
CA THR A 111 6.64 7.43 -7.47
C THR A 111 7.42 7.74 -6.19
N ALA A 112 6.74 8.18 -5.14
CA ALA A 112 7.39 8.63 -3.93
C ALA A 112 8.07 7.48 -3.17
N CYS A 113 7.40 6.34 -3.01
CA CYS A 113 7.88 5.24 -2.18
C CYS A 113 8.81 4.27 -2.92
N LEU A 114 8.59 4.02 -4.19
CA LEU A 114 9.32 3.01 -4.95
C LEU A 114 10.18 3.59 -6.06
N GLY A 115 9.97 4.85 -6.43
CA GLY A 115 10.75 5.57 -7.45
C GLY A 115 10.31 5.26 -8.88
N PHE A 116 9.10 4.76 -9.11
CA PHE A 116 8.56 4.54 -10.43
C PHE A 116 7.93 5.84 -10.96
N GLU A 117 8.28 6.23 -12.17
CA GLU A 117 7.76 7.45 -12.80
C GLU A 117 6.65 7.11 -13.80
N ILE A 118 5.62 7.96 -13.86
CA ILE A 118 4.61 7.92 -14.91
C ILE A 118 5.03 8.87 -16.01
N GLU A 119 5.39 8.34 -17.18
CA GLU A 119 5.67 9.16 -18.34
C GLU A 119 4.39 9.84 -18.86
N GLY A 120 4.48 11.14 -19.11
CA GLY A 120 3.41 11.93 -19.76
C GLY A 120 2.34 12.46 -18.81
N ASN A 121 2.60 12.58 -17.52
CA ASN A 121 1.78 13.39 -16.63
C ASN A 121 1.99 14.87 -16.94
N ASP A 122 1.11 15.42 -17.76
CA ASP A 122 0.93 16.87 -17.83
C ASP A 122 0.34 17.34 -16.49
N GLU A 123 0.89 18.39 -15.88
CA GLU A 123 0.45 18.98 -14.60
C GLU A 123 -1.04 19.38 -14.58
N ASN A 124 -1.71 19.26 -15.69
CA ASN A 124 -3.13 19.54 -15.89
C ASN A 124 -4.02 18.30 -15.98
N LEU A 125 -3.77 17.24 -15.23
CA LEU A 125 -4.59 16.03 -14.94
C LEU A 125 -6.04 15.96 -15.50
N LYS A 126 -6.27 16.43 -16.72
CA LYS A 126 -7.60 16.43 -17.34
C LYS A 126 -7.97 15.12 -18.03
N THR A 127 -6.98 14.26 -18.29
CA THR A 127 -7.23 12.93 -18.89
C THR A 127 -6.36 11.90 -18.19
N LEU A 128 -6.99 10.87 -17.65
CA LEU A 128 -6.32 9.68 -17.09
C LEU A 128 -5.47 9.02 -18.18
N ASN A 129 -4.15 9.11 -18.04
CA ASN A 129 -3.20 8.44 -18.93
C ASN A 129 -3.09 6.94 -18.56
N LEU A 130 -4.09 6.15 -18.95
CA LEU A 130 -4.13 4.72 -18.65
C LEU A 130 -2.89 3.95 -19.11
N ASP A 131 -2.25 4.37 -20.19
CA ASP A 131 -1.06 3.69 -20.72
C ASP A 131 0.17 3.99 -19.83
N GLY A 132 0.28 5.20 -19.29
CA GLY A 132 1.30 5.54 -18.29
C GLY A 132 1.15 4.70 -17.01
N TYR A 133 -0.08 4.53 -16.51
CA TYR A 133 -0.37 3.67 -15.36
C TYR A 133 -0.02 2.20 -15.63
N LYS A 134 -0.39 1.68 -16.80
CA LYS A 134 -0.06 0.31 -17.20
C LYS A 134 1.46 0.09 -17.27
N LYS A 135 2.19 1.07 -17.83
CA LYS A 135 3.65 1.01 -17.92
C LYS A 135 4.28 0.96 -16.53
N MET A 136 3.89 1.87 -15.63
CA MET A 136 4.36 1.91 -14.25
C MET A 136 4.10 0.59 -13.51
N ILE A 137 2.88 0.06 -13.62
CA ILE A 137 2.50 -1.19 -12.95
C ILE A 137 3.32 -2.39 -13.49
N ASN A 138 3.50 -2.49 -14.81
CA ASN A 138 4.31 -3.54 -15.41
C ASN A 138 5.78 -3.43 -14.99
N GLU A 139 6.32 -2.22 -14.87
CA GLU A 139 7.66 -1.98 -14.37
C GLU A 139 7.80 -2.37 -12.90
N ALA A 140 6.83 -2.05 -12.06
CA ALA A 140 6.79 -2.45 -10.67
C ALA A 140 6.75 -3.99 -10.53
N ALA A 141 5.90 -4.67 -11.30
CA ALA A 141 5.80 -6.12 -11.31
C ALA A 141 7.07 -6.80 -11.83
N ALA A 142 7.74 -6.21 -12.82
CA ALA A 142 9.02 -6.71 -13.32
C ALA A 142 10.16 -6.52 -12.30
N THR A 143 10.16 -5.40 -11.58
CA THR A 143 11.18 -5.08 -10.55
C THR A 143 11.02 -5.95 -9.31
N TYR A 144 9.79 -6.27 -8.93
CA TYR A 144 9.46 -7.10 -7.77
C TYR A 144 8.72 -8.36 -8.20
N PRO A 145 9.42 -9.41 -8.64
CA PRO A 145 8.80 -10.65 -9.17
C PRO A 145 8.01 -11.45 -8.12
N ASN A 146 8.11 -11.07 -6.86
CA ASN A 146 7.27 -11.61 -5.77
C ASN A 146 5.85 -11.06 -5.79
N PHE A 147 5.58 -9.93 -6.46
CA PHE A 147 4.22 -9.41 -6.56
C PHE A 147 3.31 -10.39 -7.32
N LYS A 148 2.14 -10.67 -6.74
CA LYS A 148 1.05 -11.44 -7.35
C LYS A 148 -0.04 -10.51 -7.88
N ALA A 149 -0.21 -9.36 -7.24
CA ALA A 149 -1.10 -8.31 -7.71
C ALA A 149 -0.52 -6.92 -7.39
N VAL A 150 -0.75 -5.98 -8.30
CA VAL A 150 -0.44 -4.55 -8.13
C VAL A 150 -1.70 -3.77 -8.48
N ALA A 151 -2.25 -3.04 -7.51
CA ALA A 151 -3.52 -2.36 -7.68
C ALA A 151 -3.40 -0.86 -7.42
N THR A 152 -4.04 -0.06 -8.27
CA THR A 152 -4.10 1.39 -8.12
C THR A 152 -5.51 1.91 -8.37
N THR A 153 -5.94 2.86 -7.54
CA THR A 153 -7.18 3.58 -7.75
C THR A 153 -6.97 4.66 -8.81
N LEU A 154 -7.97 4.84 -9.65
CA LEU A 154 -8.03 5.89 -10.67
C LEU A 154 -9.08 6.90 -10.24
N ARG A 155 -8.66 8.09 -9.85
CA ARG A 155 -9.55 9.15 -9.41
C ARG A 155 -9.40 10.39 -10.26
N GLN A 156 -10.50 10.88 -10.80
CA GLN A 156 -10.56 12.18 -11.46
C GLN A 156 -11.44 13.13 -10.65
N VAL A 157 -10.85 14.20 -10.15
CA VAL A 157 -11.55 15.22 -9.36
C VAL A 157 -12.24 16.20 -10.31
N LYS A 158 -13.58 16.24 -10.31
CA LYS A 158 -14.39 17.23 -11.04
C LYS A 158 -14.62 18.48 -10.19
N THR A 159 -15.01 18.26 -8.94
CA THR A 159 -15.17 19.34 -7.94
C THR A 159 -14.67 18.85 -6.59
N ALA A 160 -14.74 19.69 -5.57
CA ALA A 160 -14.37 19.30 -4.21
C ALA A 160 -15.18 18.10 -3.68
N THR A 161 -16.39 17.90 -4.15
CA THR A 161 -17.31 16.85 -3.68
C THR A 161 -17.73 15.86 -4.76
N VAL A 162 -17.42 16.10 -6.03
CA VAL A 162 -17.78 15.21 -7.14
C VAL A 162 -16.53 14.67 -7.80
N ASN A 163 -16.40 13.34 -7.85
CA ASN A 163 -15.27 12.65 -8.46
C ASN A 163 -15.74 11.51 -9.35
N ASP A 164 -14.96 11.20 -10.38
CA ASP A 164 -15.03 9.91 -11.05
C ASP A 164 -14.08 8.95 -10.35
N TRP A 165 -14.45 7.67 -10.29
CA TRP A 165 -13.69 6.66 -9.59
C TRP A 165 -13.66 5.34 -10.35
N SER A 166 -12.50 4.75 -10.44
CA SER A 166 -12.26 3.42 -10.97
C SER A 166 -10.99 2.85 -10.34
N ALA A 167 -10.54 1.70 -10.80
CA ALA A 167 -9.26 1.11 -10.42
C ALA A 167 -8.73 0.23 -11.55
N ILE A 168 -7.45 -0.03 -11.53
CA ILE A 168 -6.81 -1.09 -12.30
C ILE A 168 -6.03 -2.00 -11.38
N CYS A 169 -5.93 -3.27 -11.75
CA CYS A 169 -5.14 -4.27 -11.05
C CYS A 169 -4.38 -5.09 -12.08
N TRP A 170 -3.08 -5.22 -11.89
CA TRP A 170 -2.26 -6.19 -12.57
C TRP A 170 -2.25 -7.49 -11.75
N ALA A 171 -2.47 -8.61 -12.39
CA ALA A 171 -2.31 -9.93 -11.82
C ALA A 171 -1.99 -10.94 -12.93
N ASP A 172 -1.10 -11.88 -12.69
CA ASP A 172 -0.73 -12.96 -13.63
C ASP A 172 -0.33 -12.47 -15.03
N GLY A 173 0.30 -11.29 -15.13
CA GLY A 173 0.74 -10.70 -16.40
C GLY A 173 -0.33 -9.89 -17.13
N GLU A 174 -1.56 -9.86 -16.65
CA GLU A 174 -2.70 -9.17 -17.25
C GLU A 174 -3.13 -7.95 -16.42
N ILE A 175 -3.73 -6.97 -17.10
CA ILE A 175 -4.29 -5.78 -16.42
C ILE A 175 -5.82 -5.82 -16.51
N TYR A 176 -6.44 -5.82 -15.35
CA TYR A 176 -7.88 -5.77 -15.15
C TYR A 176 -8.32 -4.37 -14.79
N LYS A 177 -9.40 -3.89 -15.39
CA LYS A 177 -10.02 -2.61 -15.04
C LYS A 177 -11.32 -2.85 -14.29
N ALA A 178 -11.48 -2.18 -13.15
CA ALA A 178 -12.72 -2.17 -12.40
C ALA A 178 -13.80 -1.32 -13.09
N ALA A 179 -15.03 -1.45 -12.63
CA ALA A 179 -16.13 -0.60 -13.07
C ALA A 179 -15.78 0.89 -12.91
N GLN A 180 -16.25 1.68 -13.87
CA GLN A 180 -16.12 3.14 -13.82
C GLN A 180 -17.38 3.72 -13.17
N TYR A 181 -17.17 4.56 -12.17
CA TYR A 181 -18.23 5.32 -11.51
C TYR A 181 -17.99 6.81 -11.79
N ASP A 182 -18.89 7.41 -12.58
CA ASP A 182 -18.80 8.82 -12.95
C ASP A 182 -19.68 9.68 -12.07
N GLY A 183 -19.19 10.84 -11.68
CA GLY A 183 -19.96 11.85 -10.96
C GLY A 183 -20.39 11.42 -9.55
N LEU A 184 -19.60 10.61 -8.86
CA LEU A 184 -19.87 10.24 -7.47
C LEU A 184 -19.85 11.47 -6.57
N GLU A 185 -20.92 11.68 -5.84
CA GLU A 185 -20.98 12.65 -4.75
C GLU A 185 -20.29 12.07 -3.51
N ILE A 186 -19.14 12.66 -3.15
CA ILE A 186 -18.34 12.21 -2.03
C ILE A 186 -18.87 12.82 -0.75
N MET A 187 -19.51 12.01 0.08
CA MET A 187 -20.04 12.41 1.39
C MET A 187 -18.92 12.52 2.44
N ASP A 188 -17.98 11.57 2.42
CA ASP A 188 -16.79 11.56 3.25
C ASP A 188 -15.63 10.96 2.45
N ARG A 189 -14.43 11.51 2.62
CA ARG A 189 -13.20 11.03 1.95
C ARG A 189 -12.39 10.07 2.81
N VAL A 190 -12.68 10.02 4.11
CA VAL A 190 -11.95 9.18 5.05
C VAL A 190 -12.30 7.70 4.79
N GLY A 191 -11.27 6.86 4.71
CA GLY A 191 -11.43 5.43 4.52
C GLY A 191 -11.70 4.97 3.09
N GLY A 192 -11.67 5.87 2.08
CA GLY A 192 -11.86 5.46 0.67
C GLY A 192 -10.77 4.48 0.19
N GLY A 193 -9.51 4.72 0.55
CA GLY A 193 -8.39 3.80 0.29
C GLY A 193 -8.55 2.49 1.05
N ASP A 194 -8.88 2.55 2.34
CA ASP A 194 -9.07 1.35 3.17
C ASP A 194 -10.24 0.48 2.67
N SER A 195 -11.33 1.11 2.22
CA SER A 195 -12.47 0.40 1.62
C SER A 195 -12.07 -0.30 0.32
N PHE A 196 -11.29 0.36 -0.54
CA PHE A 196 -10.75 -0.24 -1.75
C PHE A 196 -9.85 -1.43 -1.42
N ALA A 197 -8.88 -1.26 -0.52
CA ALA A 197 -7.97 -2.32 -0.09
C ALA A 197 -8.72 -3.52 0.50
N SER A 198 -9.73 -3.25 1.34
CA SER A 198 -10.58 -4.31 1.94
C SER A 198 -11.34 -5.10 0.88
N GLY A 199 -11.95 -4.40 -0.10
CA GLY A 199 -12.65 -5.04 -1.20
C GLY A 199 -11.74 -5.88 -2.09
N LEU A 200 -10.54 -5.37 -2.39
CA LEU A 200 -9.52 -6.12 -3.14
C LEU A 200 -9.08 -7.38 -2.40
N VAL A 201 -8.74 -7.26 -1.11
CA VAL A 201 -8.33 -8.41 -0.27
C VAL A 201 -9.45 -9.45 -0.21
N TYR A 202 -10.69 -9.00 0.00
CA TYR A 202 -11.85 -9.91 0.00
C TYR A 202 -11.97 -10.67 -1.32
N GLY A 203 -11.91 -9.98 -2.46
CA GLY A 203 -12.01 -10.61 -3.77
C GLY A 203 -10.87 -11.56 -4.11
N LEU A 204 -9.65 -11.32 -3.57
CA LEU A 204 -8.51 -12.23 -3.75
C LEU A 204 -8.55 -13.45 -2.80
N MET A 205 -9.37 -13.40 -1.74
CA MET A 205 -9.49 -14.49 -0.76
C MET A 205 -10.64 -15.45 -1.06
N THR A 206 -11.60 -15.05 -1.89
CA THR A 206 -12.85 -15.80 -2.22
C THR A 206 -12.83 -16.30 -3.64
#